data_fecf2797ebca4221072653212ca810f4
#
_entry.id   fecf2797ebca4221072653212ca810f4
#
_cell.length_a   1.000
_cell.length_b   1.000
_cell.length_c   1.000
_cell.angle_alpha   90.00
_cell.angle_beta   90.00
_cell.angle_gamma   90.00
#
_symmetry.space_group_name_H-M   'P 1'
#
loop_
_entity.id
_entity.type
_entity.pdbx_description
1 polymer ?
#
loop_
_entity_poly.entity_id
_entity_poly.type
_entity_poly.pdbx_seq_one_letter_code
_entity_poly.pdbx_strand_id
1 'polypeptide(L)'
;MKNLTVLSTLFVGIDVSSKTNVCTGMDFNANVLFQLDVPNNQVGAEALKCKLLELIQKHHFESTVVALESTSFYGLHISNFLSSDEDLLPHHVYVHPLNPKMISNYKKSFIGLGKTDSIDAYVIADFARVGRITTQPWKGPQYLALQRLTRHRLHLVECITREKTYMVSNIFLKFSELAVLKDTNHPFSSNHTATAEAILTKMLNLEDLSNLS
;
A
#
# COMPACT_ATOMS: atom_id res chain seq x y z
N MET A 1 -8.33 19.00 9.12
CA MET A 1 -9.67 18.38 9.08
C MET A 1 -10.64 19.43 9.58
N LYS A 2 -11.59 19.90 8.73
CA LYS A 2 -12.77 20.64 9.23
C LYS A 2 -13.47 19.70 10.22
N ASN A 3 -14.03 20.27 11.31
CA ASN A 3 -14.80 19.51 12.29
C ASN A 3 -15.92 18.76 11.54
N LEU A 4 -15.70 17.46 11.30
CA LEU A 4 -16.74 16.56 10.83
C LEU A 4 -17.78 16.51 11.94
N THR A 5 -19.01 16.87 11.63
CA THR A 5 -20.13 16.63 12.55
C THR A 5 -20.38 15.15 12.53
N VAL A 6 -19.79 14.41 13.47
CA VAL A 6 -19.77 12.94 13.49
C VAL A 6 -21.19 12.35 13.42
N LEU A 7 -22.16 13.09 13.96
CA LEU A 7 -23.59 12.70 13.97
C LEU A 7 -24.23 12.73 12.57
N SER A 8 -23.76 13.60 11.67
CA SER A 8 -24.25 13.72 10.29
C SER A 8 -23.29 13.05 9.26
N THR A 9 -22.56 12.02 9.71
CA THR A 9 -21.61 11.28 8.88
C THR A 9 -22.11 9.88 8.58
N LEU A 10 -22.07 9.51 7.28
CA LEU A 10 -22.26 8.13 6.83
C LEU A 10 -20.93 7.39 6.90
N PHE A 11 -20.87 6.26 7.57
CA PHE A 11 -19.69 5.41 7.66
C PHE A 11 -19.87 4.18 6.79
N VAL A 12 -18.93 3.93 5.89
CA VAL A 12 -18.99 2.83 4.94
C VAL A 12 -17.73 2.00 5.07
N GLY A 13 -17.89 0.70 5.26
CA GLY A 13 -16.81 -0.28 5.21
C GLY A 13 -16.90 -1.10 3.94
N ILE A 14 -15.78 -1.30 3.28
CA ILE A 14 -15.68 -2.12 2.07
C ILE A 14 -14.66 -3.22 2.31
N ASP A 15 -15.12 -4.46 2.28
CA ASP A 15 -14.24 -5.62 2.14
C ASP A 15 -14.00 -5.89 0.66
N VAL A 16 -12.74 -5.79 0.24
CA VAL A 16 -12.35 -5.79 -1.17
C VAL A 16 -11.73 -7.10 -1.57
N SER A 17 -12.31 -7.76 -2.57
CA SER A 17 -11.72 -8.92 -3.22
C SER A 17 -11.38 -8.64 -4.69
N SER A 18 -10.77 -9.61 -5.36
CA SER A 18 -10.45 -9.48 -6.78
C SER A 18 -11.69 -9.40 -7.69
N LYS A 19 -12.83 -9.97 -7.25
CA LYS A 19 -14.05 -10.08 -8.06
C LYS A 19 -15.19 -9.23 -7.53
N THR A 20 -15.28 -9.09 -6.22
CA THR A 20 -16.41 -8.46 -5.53
C THR A 20 -15.93 -7.51 -4.44
N ASN A 21 -16.72 -6.47 -4.20
CA ASN A 21 -16.61 -5.60 -3.05
C ASN A 21 -17.88 -5.79 -2.22
N VAL A 22 -17.71 -6.18 -0.96
CA VAL A 22 -18.80 -6.29 0.02
C VAL A 22 -18.82 -5.00 0.82
N CYS A 23 -19.93 -4.30 0.79
CA CYS A 23 -20.08 -2.95 1.35
C CYS A 23 -21.12 -2.94 2.47
N THR A 24 -20.80 -2.34 3.60
CA THR A 24 -21.72 -2.06 4.69
C THR A 24 -21.69 -0.59 5.02
N GLY A 25 -22.86 0.06 5.08
CA GLY A 25 -22.97 1.45 5.49
C GLY A 25 -23.79 1.58 6.76
N MET A 26 -23.36 2.46 7.66
CA MET A 26 -24.03 2.70 8.95
C MET A 26 -23.98 4.17 9.34
N ASP A 27 -24.91 4.55 10.22
CA ASP A 27 -24.90 5.85 10.88
C ASP A 27 -23.98 5.87 12.13
N PHE A 28 -23.92 7.02 12.81
CA PHE A 28 -23.13 7.15 14.04
C PHE A 28 -23.61 6.24 15.17
N ASN A 29 -24.90 5.89 15.23
CA ASN A 29 -25.50 5.03 16.25
C ASN A 29 -25.28 3.53 15.94
N ALA A 30 -24.49 3.19 14.93
CA ALA A 30 -24.26 1.84 14.44
C ALA A 30 -25.50 1.15 13.84
N ASN A 31 -26.52 1.91 13.43
CA ASN A 31 -27.63 1.37 12.66
C ASN A 31 -27.14 1.08 11.24
N VAL A 32 -27.21 -0.17 10.82
CA VAL A 32 -26.87 -0.56 9.46
C VAL A 32 -27.94 -0.05 8.49
N LEU A 33 -27.56 0.82 7.59
CA LEU A 33 -28.44 1.45 6.60
C LEU A 33 -28.50 0.67 5.29
N PHE A 34 -27.40 0.00 4.94
CA PHE A 34 -27.34 -0.91 3.79
C PHE A 34 -26.23 -1.96 3.94
N GLN A 35 -26.45 -3.07 3.24
CA GLN A 35 -25.43 -4.05 2.88
C GLN A 35 -25.57 -4.32 1.39
N LEU A 36 -24.47 -4.32 0.66
CA LEU A 36 -24.46 -4.41 -0.80
C LEU A 36 -23.21 -5.12 -1.29
N ASP A 37 -23.41 -6.15 -2.10
CA ASP A 37 -22.35 -6.85 -2.79
C ASP A 37 -22.32 -6.39 -4.25
N VAL A 38 -21.18 -5.86 -4.68
CA VAL A 38 -21.01 -5.35 -6.04
C VAL A 38 -19.76 -5.93 -6.69
N PRO A 39 -19.75 -6.12 -8.03
CA PRO A 39 -18.54 -6.54 -8.72
C PRO A 39 -17.44 -5.49 -8.60
N ASN A 40 -16.18 -5.93 -8.49
CA ASN A 40 -15.04 -5.02 -8.40
C ASN A 40 -14.64 -4.49 -9.80
N ASN A 41 -15.52 -3.68 -10.38
CA ASN A 41 -15.36 -3.03 -11.68
C ASN A 41 -16.17 -1.72 -11.72
N GLN A 42 -16.22 -1.07 -12.91
CA GLN A 42 -16.93 0.20 -13.11
C GLN A 42 -18.41 0.09 -12.76
N VAL A 43 -19.07 -0.99 -13.17
CA VAL A 43 -20.52 -1.19 -12.92
C VAL A 43 -20.81 -1.27 -11.42
N GLY A 44 -19.97 -1.99 -10.68
CA GLY A 44 -20.10 -2.07 -9.21
C GLY A 44 -19.79 -0.76 -8.51
N ALA A 45 -18.82 0.00 -9.00
CA ALA A 45 -18.50 1.32 -8.46
C ALA A 45 -19.67 2.31 -8.65
N GLU A 46 -20.29 2.31 -9.83
CA GLU A 46 -21.49 3.11 -10.11
C GLU A 46 -22.69 2.70 -9.24
N ALA A 47 -22.91 1.39 -9.05
CA ALA A 47 -23.98 0.91 -8.18
C ALA A 47 -23.78 1.37 -6.72
N LEU A 48 -22.55 1.31 -6.22
CA LEU A 48 -22.23 1.82 -4.89
C LEU A 48 -22.43 3.35 -4.83
N LYS A 49 -21.97 4.12 -5.83
CA LYS A 49 -22.20 5.57 -5.92
C LYS A 49 -23.67 5.93 -5.82
N CYS A 50 -24.52 5.27 -6.62
CA CYS A 50 -25.96 5.51 -6.61
C CYS A 50 -26.55 5.28 -5.20
N LYS A 51 -26.09 4.21 -4.51
CA LYS A 51 -26.55 3.91 -3.16
C LYS A 51 -26.07 4.94 -2.13
N LEU A 52 -24.84 5.45 -2.26
CA LEU A 52 -24.33 6.51 -1.40
C LEU A 52 -25.13 7.80 -1.56
N LEU A 53 -25.38 8.23 -2.81
CA LEU A 53 -26.13 9.45 -3.11
C LEU A 53 -27.57 9.36 -2.60
N GLU A 54 -28.24 8.21 -2.78
CA GLU A 54 -29.59 7.95 -2.22
C GLU A 54 -29.59 8.17 -0.71
N LEU A 55 -28.63 7.59 0.01
CA LEU A 55 -28.59 7.68 1.48
C LEU A 55 -28.20 9.06 1.98
N ILE A 56 -27.27 9.74 1.31
CA ILE A 56 -26.85 11.10 1.62
C ILE A 56 -28.07 12.04 1.51
N GLN A 57 -28.85 11.92 0.45
CA GLN A 57 -30.05 12.73 0.26
C GLN A 57 -31.15 12.39 1.27
N LYS A 58 -31.40 11.09 1.49
CA LYS A 58 -32.48 10.62 2.37
C LYS A 58 -32.25 10.98 3.83
N HIS A 59 -31.03 10.88 4.32
CA HIS A 59 -30.67 11.09 5.73
C HIS A 59 -29.96 12.42 5.99
N HIS A 60 -29.77 13.25 4.95
CA HIS A 60 -29.10 14.56 5.02
C HIS A 60 -27.69 14.47 5.62
N PHE A 61 -26.90 13.44 5.23
CA PHE A 61 -25.52 13.33 5.66
C PHE A 61 -24.68 14.46 5.06
N GLU A 62 -23.89 15.14 5.89
CA GLU A 62 -22.97 16.20 5.48
C GLU A 62 -21.64 15.67 4.95
N SER A 63 -21.28 14.46 5.36
CA SER A 63 -20.04 13.82 4.94
C SER A 63 -20.16 12.29 4.91
N THR A 64 -19.28 11.66 4.16
CA THR A 64 -19.18 10.22 4.06
C THR A 64 -17.76 9.77 4.28
N VAL A 65 -17.54 8.85 5.20
CA VAL A 65 -16.24 8.23 5.45
C VAL A 65 -16.29 6.80 4.92
N VAL A 66 -15.52 6.54 3.88
CA VAL A 66 -15.39 5.21 3.28
C VAL A 66 -14.06 4.60 3.72
N ALA A 67 -14.11 3.48 4.39
CA ALA A 67 -12.93 2.73 4.84
C ALA A 67 -12.83 1.41 4.08
N LEU A 68 -11.62 1.01 3.70
CA LEU A 68 -11.35 -0.27 3.05
C LEU A 68 -9.99 -0.82 3.48
N GLU A 69 -9.84 -2.14 3.47
CA GLU A 69 -8.54 -2.75 3.73
C GLU A 69 -7.57 -2.60 2.55
N SER A 70 -6.36 -2.14 2.84
CA SER A 70 -5.28 -1.98 1.85
C SER A 70 -4.44 -3.27 1.73
N THR A 71 -5.09 -4.42 1.44
CA THR A 71 -4.43 -5.72 1.34
C THR A 71 -3.72 -5.94 0.00
N SER A 72 -4.20 -5.30 -1.08
CA SER A 72 -3.69 -5.51 -2.44
C SER A 72 -4.02 -4.33 -3.36
N PHE A 73 -3.80 -4.52 -4.67
CA PHE A 73 -4.15 -3.55 -5.71
C PHE A 73 -5.66 -3.46 -5.98
N TYR A 74 -6.44 -4.42 -5.50
CA TYR A 74 -7.87 -4.54 -5.82
C TYR A 74 -8.71 -3.37 -5.34
N GLY A 75 -8.30 -2.73 -4.23
CA GLY A 75 -8.96 -1.54 -3.69
C GLY A 75 -8.65 -0.24 -4.44
N LEU A 76 -7.69 -0.23 -5.38
CA LEU A 76 -7.27 1.00 -6.05
C LEU A 76 -8.34 1.57 -6.98
N HIS A 77 -9.07 0.69 -7.70
CA HIS A 77 -10.13 1.11 -8.61
C HIS A 77 -11.22 1.86 -7.84
N ILE A 78 -11.80 1.22 -6.84
CA ILE A 78 -12.89 1.81 -6.05
C ILE A 78 -12.44 3.06 -5.28
N SER A 79 -11.19 3.08 -4.77
CA SER A 79 -10.63 4.27 -4.08
C SER A 79 -10.49 5.45 -5.02
N ASN A 80 -9.98 5.23 -6.24
CA ASN A 80 -9.86 6.29 -7.24
C ASN A 80 -11.25 6.78 -7.66
N PHE A 81 -12.16 5.87 -7.99
CA PHE A 81 -13.50 6.20 -8.42
C PHE A 81 -14.22 7.07 -7.38
N LEU A 82 -14.35 6.60 -6.13
CA LEU A 82 -15.08 7.32 -5.08
C LEU A 82 -14.45 8.66 -4.68
N SER A 83 -13.15 8.83 -4.88
CA SER A 83 -12.45 10.07 -4.53
C SER A 83 -12.42 11.11 -5.64
N SER A 84 -12.72 10.73 -6.88
CA SER A 84 -12.61 11.61 -8.05
C SER A 84 -13.91 11.79 -8.84
N ASP A 85 -14.97 11.06 -8.49
CA ASP A 85 -16.26 11.14 -9.17
C ASP A 85 -16.91 12.51 -8.91
N GLU A 86 -17.35 13.18 -9.99
CA GLU A 86 -17.87 14.54 -9.97
C GLU A 86 -19.18 14.69 -9.16
N ASP A 87 -20.01 13.64 -9.14
CA ASP A 87 -21.25 13.65 -8.36
C ASP A 87 -21.00 13.50 -6.86
N LEU A 88 -19.91 12.85 -6.47
CA LEU A 88 -19.54 12.63 -5.07
C LEU A 88 -18.72 13.78 -4.45
N LEU A 89 -18.02 14.57 -5.27
CA LEU A 89 -17.19 15.69 -4.79
C LEU A 89 -17.93 16.67 -3.88
N PRO A 90 -19.19 17.10 -4.17
CA PRO A 90 -19.94 18.03 -3.31
C PRO A 90 -20.30 17.44 -1.94
N HIS A 91 -20.31 16.12 -1.81
CA HIS A 91 -20.79 15.39 -0.62
C HIS A 91 -19.69 15.01 0.36
N HIS A 92 -18.49 15.58 0.23
CA HIS A 92 -17.38 15.37 1.16
C HIS A 92 -17.11 13.87 1.46
N VAL A 93 -16.92 13.08 0.38
CA VAL A 93 -16.59 11.66 0.49
C VAL A 93 -15.08 11.50 0.74
N TYR A 94 -14.73 10.93 1.89
CA TYR A 94 -13.33 10.68 2.29
C TYR A 94 -13.04 9.18 2.26
N VAL A 95 -12.14 8.76 1.39
CA VAL A 95 -11.76 7.35 1.24
C VAL A 95 -10.48 7.08 2.03
N HIS A 96 -10.52 6.12 2.95
CA HIS A 96 -9.40 5.78 3.82
C HIS A 96 -8.95 4.33 3.62
N PRO A 97 -7.81 4.11 2.92
CA PRO A 97 -7.17 2.80 2.91
C PRO A 97 -6.59 2.50 4.30
N LEU A 98 -7.04 1.42 4.92
CA LEU A 98 -6.65 1.01 6.26
C LEU A 98 -5.62 -0.13 6.23
N ASN A 99 -4.75 -0.15 7.24
CA ASN A 99 -3.83 -1.26 7.41
C ASN A 99 -4.59 -2.52 7.88
N PRO A 100 -4.48 -3.66 7.17
CA PRO A 100 -5.16 -4.91 7.52
C PRO A 100 -4.91 -5.37 8.95
N LYS A 101 -3.70 -5.13 9.48
CA LYS A 101 -3.35 -5.49 10.86
C LYS A 101 -4.19 -4.73 11.90
N MET A 102 -4.55 -3.47 11.60
CA MET A 102 -5.41 -2.68 12.50
C MET A 102 -6.82 -3.26 12.54
N ILE A 103 -7.40 -3.59 11.38
CA ILE A 103 -8.72 -4.20 11.27
C ILE A 103 -8.75 -5.58 11.90
N SER A 104 -7.76 -6.43 11.61
CA SER A 104 -7.65 -7.75 12.23
C SER A 104 -7.57 -7.69 13.76
N ASN A 105 -6.82 -6.73 14.32
CA ASN A 105 -6.75 -6.55 15.77
C ASN A 105 -8.06 -6.01 16.35
N TYR A 106 -8.73 -5.11 15.64
CA TYR A 106 -10.03 -4.60 16.05
C TYR A 106 -11.10 -5.69 16.03
N LYS A 107 -11.12 -6.53 14.99
CA LYS A 107 -12.04 -7.68 14.88
C LYS A 107 -11.91 -8.64 16.08
N LYS A 108 -10.72 -8.81 16.65
CA LYS A 108 -10.50 -9.65 17.84
C LYS A 108 -11.21 -9.14 19.11
N SER A 109 -11.60 -7.86 19.15
CA SER A 109 -12.37 -7.31 20.28
C SER A 109 -13.83 -7.75 20.29
N PHE A 110 -14.32 -8.29 19.19
CA PHE A 110 -15.67 -8.81 19.08
C PHE A 110 -15.68 -10.31 19.42
N ILE A 111 -16.39 -10.67 20.48
CA ILE A 111 -16.51 -12.08 20.90
C ILE A 111 -17.60 -12.75 20.06
N GLY A 112 -17.29 -13.89 19.44
CA GLY A 112 -18.27 -14.73 18.75
C GLY A 112 -18.66 -14.30 17.34
N LEU A 113 -18.00 -13.29 16.75
CA LEU A 113 -18.23 -12.95 15.35
C LEU A 113 -17.73 -14.09 14.44
N GLY A 114 -18.60 -14.58 13.58
CA GLY A 114 -18.27 -15.52 12.52
C GLY A 114 -17.30 -14.90 11.50
N LYS A 115 -16.88 -15.70 10.52
CA LYS A 115 -16.05 -15.23 9.41
C LYS A 115 -16.91 -15.22 8.14
N THR A 116 -17.41 -14.06 7.77
CA THR A 116 -18.08 -13.80 6.48
C THR A 116 -17.65 -12.43 5.99
N ASP A 117 -17.65 -12.23 4.69
CA ASP A 117 -17.24 -10.96 4.05
C ASP A 117 -18.16 -9.81 4.49
N SER A 118 -19.44 -10.08 4.75
CA SER A 118 -20.38 -9.07 5.30
C SER A 118 -20.02 -8.62 6.71
N ILE A 119 -19.52 -9.53 7.55
CA ILE A 119 -19.02 -9.21 8.88
C ILE A 119 -17.74 -8.41 8.78
N ASP A 120 -16.86 -8.72 7.83
CA ASP A 120 -15.63 -7.98 7.64
C ASP A 120 -15.90 -6.55 7.15
N ALA A 121 -16.82 -6.35 6.22
CA ALA A 121 -17.28 -5.02 5.81
C ALA A 121 -17.94 -4.25 6.98
N TYR A 122 -18.74 -4.91 7.82
CA TYR A 122 -19.31 -4.30 9.02
C TYR A 122 -18.22 -3.83 9.99
N VAL A 123 -17.24 -4.68 10.30
CA VAL A 123 -16.14 -4.36 11.21
C VAL A 123 -15.31 -3.17 10.70
N ILE A 124 -15.10 -3.09 9.38
CA ILE A 124 -14.40 -1.97 8.75
C ILE A 124 -15.21 -0.68 8.90
N ALA A 125 -16.52 -0.72 8.67
CA ALA A 125 -17.40 0.44 8.85
C ALA A 125 -17.43 0.91 10.31
N ASP A 126 -17.54 -0.02 11.25
CA ASP A 126 -17.56 0.27 12.68
C ASP A 126 -16.22 0.83 13.18
N PHE A 127 -15.10 0.32 12.66
CA PHE A 127 -13.78 0.89 12.93
C PHE A 127 -13.67 2.35 12.49
N ALA A 128 -14.25 2.68 11.33
CA ALA A 128 -14.31 4.07 10.85
C ALA A 128 -15.21 4.93 11.75
N ARG A 129 -16.38 4.41 12.15
CA ARG A 129 -17.36 5.08 12.99
C ARG A 129 -16.80 5.46 14.37
N VAL A 130 -16.07 4.55 15.01
CA VAL A 130 -15.48 4.83 16.34
C VAL A 130 -14.27 5.78 16.28
N GLY A 131 -13.96 6.34 15.12
CA GLY A 131 -12.95 7.39 14.96
C GLY A 131 -11.50 6.93 15.10
N ARG A 132 -11.21 5.66 14.90
CA ARG A 132 -9.85 5.10 15.02
C ARG A 132 -9.01 5.25 13.74
N ILE A 133 -9.51 5.97 12.74
CA ILE A 133 -8.77 6.24 11.51
C ILE A 133 -7.68 7.28 11.79
N THR A 134 -6.44 6.85 11.67
CA THR A 134 -5.24 7.72 11.78
C THR A 134 -4.60 8.00 10.43
N THR A 135 -5.06 7.34 9.37
CA THR A 135 -4.54 7.49 8.02
C THR A 135 -5.11 8.74 7.34
N GLN A 136 -4.29 9.35 6.47
CA GLN A 136 -4.79 10.42 5.61
C GLN A 136 -5.76 9.83 4.57
N PRO A 137 -6.77 10.60 4.13
CA PRO A 137 -7.62 10.21 3.02
C PRO A 137 -6.80 9.89 1.77
N TRP A 138 -7.35 9.08 0.89
CA TRP A 138 -6.77 8.75 -0.40
C TRP A 138 -6.43 10.01 -1.19
N LYS A 139 -5.17 10.13 -1.64
CA LYS A 139 -4.66 11.34 -2.30
C LYS A 139 -4.66 11.25 -3.83
N GLY A 140 -5.21 10.18 -4.36
CA GLY A 140 -5.32 9.99 -5.80
C GLY A 140 -4.14 9.26 -6.46
N PRO A 141 -4.23 9.01 -7.78
CA PRO A 141 -3.31 8.15 -8.51
C PRO A 141 -1.88 8.71 -8.61
N GLN A 142 -1.70 10.03 -8.58
CA GLN A 142 -0.36 10.65 -8.64
C GLN A 142 0.50 10.30 -7.42
N TYR A 143 -0.09 10.33 -6.22
CA TYR A 143 0.61 9.92 -5.00
C TYR A 143 0.89 8.42 -4.97
N LEU A 144 -0.01 7.61 -5.51
CA LEU A 144 0.23 6.18 -5.70
C LEU A 144 1.41 5.93 -6.64
N ALA A 145 1.47 6.63 -7.78
CA ALA A 145 2.58 6.52 -8.72
C ALA A 145 3.92 6.87 -8.06
N LEU A 146 3.97 7.99 -7.32
CA LEU A 146 5.16 8.39 -6.56
C LEU A 146 5.55 7.34 -5.52
N GLN A 147 4.61 6.81 -4.76
CA GLN A 147 4.85 5.74 -3.79
C GLN A 147 5.42 4.48 -4.46
N ARG A 148 4.89 4.08 -5.61
CA ARG A 148 5.38 2.90 -6.35
C ARG A 148 6.78 3.13 -6.90
N LEU A 149 7.07 4.30 -7.45
CA LEU A 149 8.40 4.65 -7.95
C LEU A 149 9.44 4.67 -6.83
N THR A 150 9.11 5.25 -5.68
CA THR A 150 10.03 5.28 -4.53
C THR A 150 10.31 3.88 -3.97
N ARG A 151 9.29 3.02 -3.88
CA ARG A 151 9.46 1.61 -3.47
C ARG A 151 10.28 0.82 -4.49
N HIS A 152 10.05 1.04 -5.78
CA HIS A 152 10.83 0.39 -6.83
C HIS A 152 12.30 0.83 -6.78
N ARG A 153 12.56 2.14 -6.58
CA ARG A 153 13.92 2.65 -6.36
C ARG A 153 14.61 1.96 -5.17
N LEU A 154 13.90 1.82 -4.05
CA LEU A 154 14.44 1.11 -2.87
C LEU A 154 14.80 -0.34 -3.22
N HIS A 155 13.91 -1.06 -3.89
CA HIS A 155 14.15 -2.42 -4.34
C HIS A 155 15.39 -2.52 -5.23
N LEU A 156 15.56 -1.61 -6.19
CA LEU A 156 16.76 -1.60 -7.04
C LEU A 156 18.04 -1.37 -6.23
N VAL A 157 18.01 -0.45 -5.26
CA VAL A 157 19.17 -0.20 -4.39
C VAL A 157 19.51 -1.45 -3.56
N GLU A 158 18.53 -2.15 -3.03
CA GLU A 158 18.73 -3.41 -2.31
C GLU A 158 19.31 -4.51 -3.20
N CYS A 159 18.84 -4.63 -4.45
CA CYS A 159 19.41 -5.54 -5.44
C CYS A 159 20.88 -5.21 -5.74
N ILE A 160 21.18 -3.95 -6.02
CA ILE A 160 22.57 -3.49 -6.26
C ILE A 160 23.47 -3.81 -5.05
N THR A 161 22.99 -3.57 -3.84
CA THR A 161 23.77 -3.87 -2.62
C THR A 161 24.04 -5.36 -2.49
N ARG A 162 23.06 -6.19 -2.79
CA ARG A 162 23.20 -7.66 -2.78
C ARG A 162 24.23 -8.13 -3.81
N GLU A 163 24.14 -7.65 -5.05
CA GLU A 163 25.09 -8.01 -6.12
C GLU A 163 26.51 -7.55 -5.80
N LYS A 164 26.67 -6.36 -5.22
CA LYS A 164 27.97 -5.88 -4.74
C LYS A 164 28.57 -6.79 -3.66
N THR A 165 27.72 -7.28 -2.74
CA THR A 165 28.16 -8.22 -1.70
C THR A 165 28.62 -9.56 -2.28
N TYR A 166 27.89 -10.10 -3.27
CA TYR A 166 28.31 -11.30 -3.98
C TYR A 166 29.62 -11.09 -4.76
N MET A 167 29.79 -9.94 -5.41
CA MET A 167 31.02 -9.60 -6.09
C MET A 167 32.21 -9.56 -5.11
N VAL A 168 32.07 -8.91 -3.97
CA VAL A 168 33.14 -8.87 -2.94
C VAL A 168 33.48 -10.27 -2.44
N SER A 169 32.47 -11.14 -2.25
CA SER A 169 32.70 -12.53 -1.85
C SER A 169 33.48 -13.31 -2.92
N ASN A 170 33.15 -13.13 -4.21
CA ASN A 170 33.88 -13.74 -5.31
C ASN A 170 35.30 -13.21 -5.47
N ILE A 171 35.52 -11.90 -5.24
CA ILE A 171 36.86 -11.31 -5.19
C ILE A 171 37.67 -11.94 -4.06
N PHE A 172 37.10 -12.13 -2.88
CA PHE A 172 37.77 -12.78 -1.75
C PHE A 172 38.20 -14.22 -2.10
N LEU A 173 37.33 -14.99 -2.77
CA LEU A 173 37.66 -16.37 -3.18
C LEU A 173 38.78 -16.42 -4.23
N LYS A 174 38.91 -15.38 -5.06
CA LYS A 174 39.90 -15.32 -6.12
C LYS A 174 41.21 -14.61 -5.70
N PHE A 175 41.07 -13.52 -4.92
CA PHE A 175 42.12 -12.64 -4.46
C PHE A 175 41.87 -12.24 -3.01
N SER A 176 42.12 -13.15 -2.07
CA SER A 176 41.82 -12.95 -0.64
C SER A 176 42.52 -11.73 -0.05
N GLU A 177 43.76 -11.48 -0.45
CA GLU A 177 44.57 -10.35 0.01
C GLU A 177 43.97 -9.02 -0.42
N LEU A 178 43.46 -8.93 -1.65
CA LEU A 178 42.86 -7.72 -2.19
C LEU A 178 41.60 -7.34 -1.40
N ALA A 179 40.81 -8.31 -0.96
CA ALA A 179 39.58 -8.08 -0.24
C ALA A 179 39.79 -7.56 1.19
N VAL A 180 40.96 -7.78 1.78
CA VAL A 180 41.33 -7.36 3.14
C VAL A 180 42.25 -6.13 3.21
N LEU A 181 42.69 -5.62 2.06
CA LEU A 181 43.51 -4.40 2.03
C LEU A 181 42.72 -3.20 2.55
N LYS A 182 43.43 -2.36 3.32
CA LYS A 182 42.86 -1.07 3.77
C LYS A 182 42.76 -0.11 2.59
N ASP A 183 41.80 0.82 2.65
CA ASP A 183 41.53 1.82 1.59
C ASP A 183 42.80 2.59 1.15
N THR A 184 43.73 2.86 2.08
CA THR A 184 44.99 3.56 1.77
C THR A 184 45.95 2.75 0.88
N ASN A 185 45.86 1.44 0.87
CA ASN A 185 46.72 0.53 0.14
C ASN A 185 45.99 -0.25 -0.95
N HIS A 186 44.71 0.06 -1.16
CA HIS A 186 43.92 -0.62 -2.18
C HIS A 186 44.29 -0.12 -3.57
N PRO A 187 44.60 -1.00 -4.54
CA PRO A 187 45.05 -0.61 -5.88
C PRO A 187 43.94 0.07 -6.70
N PHE A 188 42.69 -0.12 -6.32
CA PHE A 188 41.53 0.49 -6.96
C PHE A 188 40.81 1.44 -5.99
N SER A 189 40.33 2.56 -6.51
CA SER A 189 39.45 3.47 -5.76
C SER A 189 38.12 2.80 -5.36
N SER A 190 37.68 1.80 -6.10
CA SER A 190 36.57 0.92 -5.84
C SER A 190 36.68 -0.34 -6.68
N ASN A 191 36.29 -1.50 -6.14
CA ASN A 191 36.20 -2.77 -6.86
C ASN A 191 35.13 -2.78 -7.96
N HIS A 192 34.31 -1.74 -8.03
CA HIS A 192 33.21 -1.59 -9.00
C HIS A 192 33.54 -0.61 -10.14
N THR A 193 34.82 -0.23 -10.33
CA THR A 193 35.25 0.58 -11.48
C THR A 193 35.44 -0.30 -12.69
N ALA A 194 35.28 0.27 -13.88
CA ALA A 194 35.51 -0.47 -15.14
C ALA A 194 36.91 -1.07 -15.24
N THR A 195 37.92 -0.36 -14.70
CA THR A 195 39.31 -0.86 -14.66
C THR A 195 39.45 -2.06 -13.72
N ALA A 196 38.87 -1.97 -12.50
CA ALA A 196 38.88 -3.08 -11.58
C ALA A 196 38.13 -4.31 -12.13
N GLU A 197 36.98 -4.10 -12.74
CA GLU A 197 36.21 -5.15 -13.40
C GLU A 197 37.01 -5.84 -14.49
N ALA A 198 37.66 -5.07 -15.38
CA ALA A 198 38.45 -5.62 -16.46
C ALA A 198 39.64 -6.47 -15.97
N ILE A 199 40.34 -6.03 -14.92
CA ILE A 199 41.43 -6.78 -14.29
C ILE A 199 40.93 -8.02 -13.58
N LEU A 200 39.93 -7.87 -12.68
CA LEU A 200 39.41 -8.96 -11.90
C LEU A 200 38.73 -10.07 -12.71
N THR A 201 38.19 -9.74 -13.89
CA THR A 201 37.55 -10.72 -14.79
C THR A 201 38.56 -11.41 -15.72
N LYS A 202 39.59 -10.70 -16.19
CA LYS A 202 40.58 -11.24 -17.15
C LYS A 202 41.69 -12.04 -16.48
N MET A 203 42.07 -11.68 -15.24
CA MET A 203 43.15 -12.38 -14.52
C MET A 203 42.62 -13.63 -13.85
N LEU A 204 43.28 -14.77 -14.01
CA LEU A 204 42.87 -16.05 -13.42
C LEU A 204 43.37 -16.21 -11.97
N ASN A 205 44.58 -15.65 -11.69
CA ASN A 205 45.21 -15.73 -10.37
C ASN A 205 46.24 -14.58 -10.18
N LEU A 206 46.91 -14.54 -9.01
CA LEU A 206 47.94 -13.55 -8.68
C LEU A 206 49.19 -13.65 -9.57
N GLU A 207 49.51 -14.86 -10.06
CA GLU A 207 50.66 -15.09 -10.93
C GLU A 207 50.45 -14.40 -12.27
N ASP A 208 49.22 -14.35 -12.80
CA ASP A 208 48.90 -13.63 -14.03
C ASP A 208 49.17 -12.13 -13.90
N LEU A 209 48.99 -11.55 -12.70
CA LEU A 209 49.28 -10.15 -12.41
C LEU A 209 50.79 -9.90 -12.36
N SER A 210 51.58 -10.83 -11.85
CA SER A 210 53.04 -10.70 -11.74
C SER A 210 53.74 -10.80 -13.11
N ASN A 211 53.10 -11.44 -14.09
CA ASN A 211 53.63 -11.63 -15.43
C ASN A 211 53.29 -10.48 -16.40
N LEU A 212 52.61 -9.44 -15.94
CA LEU A 212 52.26 -8.25 -16.73
C LEU A 212 53.36 -7.17 -16.76
N SER A 213 54.59 -7.46 -16.37
CA SER A 213 55.72 -6.52 -16.39
C SER A 213 56.36 -6.38 -17.78
#